data_c4c96beff30552123207e8a591008527
#
_entry.id   c4c96beff30552123207e8a591008527
#
_cell.length_a   1.000
_cell.length_b   1.000
_cell.length_c   1.000
_cell.angle_alpha   90.00
_cell.angle_beta   90.00
_cell.angle_gamma   90.00
#
_symmetry.space_group_name_H-M   'P 1'
#
loop_
_entity.id
_entity.type
_entity.pdbx_description
1 polymer ?
#
loop_
_entity_poly.entity_id
_entity_poly.type
_entity_poly.pdbx_seq_one_letter_code
_entity_poly.pdbx_strand_id
1 'polypeptide(L)'
;YFQEGLTVRPFGDLIAREAQNLIFGKSYFISSKEVSNDLLNGLLNSKLYKFMMDGINPSLNVQVGDLKTLPIPKYLEFGQRVKMLAKEGVKKRATQSSLEETSFDFAPESIRDQPSISELKYKKELLSADIIIIQAIINELIFDSYEISEETRSRIYEDENPAQFPHISNVGELKTATEDRLRERIQTKQLSSEEYQTLLSDLRGFKEQN
;
A
#
# COMPACT_ATOMS: atom_id res chain seq x y z
N TYR A 1 -10.05 -24.03 11.71
CA TYR A 1 -8.68 -23.68 11.29
C TYR A 1 -8.61 -22.51 10.32
N PHE A 2 -9.71 -21.79 10.10
CA PHE A 2 -9.74 -20.59 9.26
C PHE A 2 -9.90 -19.38 10.15
N GLN A 3 -8.78 -18.84 10.67
CA GLN A 3 -8.78 -17.57 11.39
C GLN A 3 -8.52 -16.44 10.39
N GLU A 4 -9.27 -15.35 10.55
CA GLU A 4 -8.96 -14.11 9.83
C GLU A 4 -7.65 -13.52 10.35
N GLY A 5 -6.77 -13.14 9.44
CA GLY A 5 -5.46 -12.60 9.77
C GLY A 5 -4.70 -12.13 8.54
N LEU A 6 -3.44 -11.84 8.74
CA LEU A 6 -2.52 -11.43 7.67
C LEU A 6 -1.46 -12.51 7.46
N THR A 7 -0.98 -12.60 6.22
CA THR A 7 0.21 -13.35 5.88
C THR A 7 1.34 -12.41 5.56
N VAL A 8 2.54 -12.71 6.04
CA VAL A 8 3.77 -11.97 5.76
C VAL A 8 4.79 -12.91 5.14
N ARG A 9 5.46 -12.46 4.09
CA ARG A 9 6.54 -13.23 3.46
C ARG A 9 7.76 -13.28 4.38
N PRO A 10 8.42 -14.45 4.53
CA PRO A 10 9.64 -14.56 5.32
C PRO A 10 10.89 -14.03 4.60
N PHE A 11 10.81 -13.68 3.31
CA PHE A 11 11.94 -13.27 2.48
C PHE A 11 11.62 -12.00 1.69
N GLY A 12 12.60 -11.12 1.58
CA GLY A 12 12.51 -9.85 0.87
C GLY A 12 11.78 -8.78 1.67
N ASP A 13 11.13 -7.86 0.96
CA ASP A 13 10.45 -6.74 1.61
C ASP A 13 9.33 -7.17 2.53
N LEU A 14 9.13 -6.39 3.59
CA LEU A 14 7.99 -6.53 4.48
C LEU A 14 6.69 -6.25 3.71
N ILE A 15 5.97 -7.31 3.37
CA ILE A 15 4.68 -7.24 2.69
C ILE A 15 3.67 -8.10 3.44
N ALA A 16 2.63 -7.45 3.94
CA ALA A 16 1.48 -8.10 4.57
C ALA A 16 0.31 -8.18 3.60
N ARG A 17 -0.41 -9.31 3.61
CA ARG A 17 -1.60 -9.54 2.80
C ARG A 17 -2.68 -10.21 3.64
N GLU A 18 -3.94 -9.93 3.37
CA GLU A 18 -5.04 -10.66 3.99
C GLU A 18 -4.95 -12.16 3.69
N ALA A 19 -5.11 -12.95 4.74
CA ALA A 19 -5.19 -14.40 4.64
C ALA A 19 -6.62 -14.80 4.28
N GLN A 20 -6.88 -15.04 2.99
CA GLN A 20 -8.17 -15.52 2.51
C GLN A 20 -8.04 -17.00 2.15
N ASN A 21 -8.66 -17.90 2.93
CA ASN A 21 -8.85 -19.32 2.62
C ASN A 21 -7.63 -20.08 2.04
N LEU A 22 -6.41 -19.65 2.33
CA LEU A 22 -5.19 -20.20 1.76
C LEU A 22 -4.55 -21.24 2.68
N ILE A 23 -4.16 -22.35 2.11
CA ILE A 23 -3.20 -23.26 2.71
C ILE A 23 -1.84 -22.55 2.65
N PHE A 24 -1.32 -22.17 3.83
CA PHE A 24 -0.09 -21.41 3.92
C PHE A 24 1.10 -22.23 3.46
N GLY A 25 1.79 -21.72 2.44
CA GLY A 25 3.12 -22.15 2.11
C GLY A 25 4.17 -21.60 3.10
N LYS A 26 5.28 -21.08 2.59
CA LYS A 26 6.33 -20.44 3.39
C LYS A 26 5.96 -18.99 3.74
N SER A 27 4.95 -18.77 4.57
CA SER A 27 4.53 -17.44 5.03
C SER A 27 4.22 -17.48 6.53
N TYR A 28 4.44 -16.37 7.23
CA TYR A 28 4.01 -16.23 8.61
C TYR A 28 2.56 -15.75 8.65
N PHE A 29 1.79 -16.32 9.58
CA PHE A 29 0.44 -15.85 9.88
C PHE A 29 0.48 -14.92 11.08
N ILE A 30 -0.16 -13.76 10.96
CA ILE A 30 -0.26 -12.75 12.01
C ILE A 30 -1.74 -12.43 12.24
N SER A 31 -2.14 -12.45 13.48
CA SER A 31 -3.42 -11.93 13.95
C SER A 31 -3.24 -11.26 15.31
N SER A 32 -4.09 -10.30 15.63
CA SER A 32 -4.11 -9.63 16.93
C SER A 32 -5.54 -9.64 17.47
N LYS A 33 -5.67 -9.73 18.79
CA LYS A 33 -6.95 -9.55 19.49
C LYS A 33 -7.24 -8.08 19.80
N GLU A 34 -6.21 -7.25 19.81
CA GLU A 34 -6.29 -5.84 20.23
C GLU A 34 -6.34 -4.89 19.04
N VAL A 35 -5.71 -5.27 17.92
CA VAL A 35 -5.58 -4.45 16.72
C VAL A 35 -6.26 -5.15 15.55
N SER A 36 -7.13 -4.43 14.82
CA SER A 36 -7.81 -5.00 13.65
C SER A 36 -6.83 -5.36 12.54
N ASN A 37 -7.15 -6.40 11.76
CA ASN A 37 -6.33 -6.83 10.63
C ASN A 37 -6.13 -5.71 9.59
N ASP A 38 -7.16 -4.90 9.32
CA ASP A 38 -7.05 -3.76 8.39
C ASP A 38 -6.01 -2.73 8.88
N LEU A 39 -6.01 -2.41 10.20
CA LEU A 39 -5.01 -1.48 10.75
C LEU A 39 -3.61 -2.09 10.70
N LEU A 40 -3.45 -3.35 11.10
CA LEU A 40 -2.18 -4.06 10.97
C LEU A 40 -1.69 -4.10 9.52
N ASN A 41 -2.60 -4.31 8.57
CA ASN A 41 -2.26 -4.32 7.14
C ASN A 41 -1.73 -2.95 6.70
N GLY A 42 -2.38 -1.85 7.10
CA GLY A 42 -1.89 -0.50 6.83
C GLY A 42 -0.51 -0.23 7.45
N LEU A 43 -0.33 -0.60 8.72
CA LEU A 43 0.94 -0.42 9.43
C LEU A 43 2.08 -1.22 8.79
N LEU A 44 1.91 -2.53 8.62
CA LEU A 44 2.96 -3.44 8.13
C LEU A 44 3.37 -3.15 6.68
N ASN A 45 2.49 -2.57 5.86
CA ASN A 45 2.81 -2.16 4.49
C ASN A 45 3.28 -0.70 4.38
N SER A 46 3.41 0.04 5.49
CA SER A 46 3.89 1.41 5.46
C SER A 46 5.41 1.49 5.31
N LYS A 47 5.87 2.61 4.73
CA LYS A 47 7.29 2.93 4.58
C LYS A 47 8.02 2.98 5.92
N LEU A 48 7.38 3.54 6.96
CA LEU A 48 7.97 3.61 8.29
C LEU A 48 8.26 2.21 8.86
N TYR A 49 7.31 1.29 8.74
CA TYR A 49 7.49 -0.07 9.26
C TYR A 49 8.54 -0.86 8.48
N LYS A 50 8.62 -0.66 7.17
CA LYS A 50 9.70 -1.21 6.35
C LYS A 50 11.05 -0.67 6.82
N PHE A 51 11.20 0.64 6.94
CA PHE A 51 12.42 1.29 7.42
C PHE A 51 12.83 0.79 8.83
N MET A 52 11.87 0.69 9.76
CA MET A 52 12.14 0.12 11.08
C MET A 52 12.57 -1.34 11.00
N MET A 53 11.95 -2.13 10.13
CA MET A 53 12.30 -3.54 9.94
C MET A 53 13.71 -3.70 9.41
N ASP A 54 14.12 -2.89 8.43
CA ASP A 54 15.47 -2.89 7.87
C ASP A 54 16.53 -2.50 8.92
N GLY A 55 16.17 -1.61 9.84
CA GLY A 55 17.01 -1.27 10.99
C GLY A 55 17.10 -2.37 12.06
N ILE A 56 16.03 -3.15 12.27
CA ILE A 56 15.98 -4.26 13.24
C ILE A 56 16.72 -5.48 12.67
N ASN A 57 16.45 -5.80 11.42
CA ASN A 57 17.01 -6.97 10.75
C ASN A 57 17.38 -6.64 9.30
N PRO A 58 18.64 -6.23 9.05
CA PRO A 58 19.10 -5.88 7.72
C PRO A 58 19.29 -7.11 6.79
N SER A 59 18.96 -8.31 7.26
CA SER A 59 18.97 -9.51 6.43
C SER A 59 17.73 -9.62 5.56
N LEU A 60 17.81 -10.39 4.47
CA LEU A 60 16.66 -10.66 3.61
C LEU A 60 15.58 -11.55 4.27
N ASN A 61 15.81 -12.03 5.49
CA ASN A 61 14.93 -12.97 6.18
C ASN A 61 14.19 -12.27 7.33
N VAL A 62 12.93 -11.95 7.14
CA VAL A 62 12.05 -11.47 8.21
C VAL A 62 11.74 -12.62 9.17
N GLN A 63 11.95 -12.40 10.47
CA GLN A 63 11.64 -13.37 11.51
C GLN A 63 10.41 -12.94 12.31
N VAL A 64 9.68 -13.92 12.88
CA VAL A 64 8.51 -13.63 13.73
C VAL A 64 8.91 -12.79 14.96
N GLY A 65 10.12 -12.99 15.47
CA GLY A 65 10.67 -12.19 16.57
C GLY A 65 10.77 -10.72 16.21
N ASP A 66 11.29 -10.41 15.02
CA ASP A 66 11.47 -9.04 14.53
C ASP A 66 10.13 -8.32 14.40
N LEU A 67 9.13 -9.00 13.81
CA LEU A 67 7.77 -8.47 13.68
C LEU A 67 7.12 -8.11 15.01
N LYS A 68 7.41 -8.86 16.08
CA LYS A 68 6.89 -8.60 17.43
C LYS A 68 7.54 -7.41 18.11
N THR A 69 8.69 -6.95 17.64
CA THR A 69 9.37 -5.77 18.18
C THR A 69 8.88 -4.47 17.58
N LEU A 70 8.15 -4.52 16.46
CA LEU A 70 7.59 -3.34 15.83
C LEU A 70 6.56 -2.67 16.76
N PRO A 71 6.72 -1.38 17.07
CA PRO A 71 5.83 -0.68 17.97
C PRO A 71 4.48 -0.43 17.32
N ILE A 72 3.39 -0.55 18.08
CA ILE A 72 2.04 -0.16 17.63
C ILE A 72 1.71 1.18 18.27
N PRO A 73 1.29 2.20 17.49
CA PRO A 73 0.98 3.52 18.02
C PRO A 73 -0.23 3.46 18.95
N LYS A 74 -0.16 4.21 20.06
CA LYS A 74 -1.19 4.20 21.10
C LYS A 74 -2.43 5.04 20.77
N TYR A 75 -2.33 6.00 19.82
CA TYR A 75 -3.39 6.94 19.52
C TYR A 75 -4.31 6.42 18.41
N LEU A 76 -5.59 6.28 18.75
CA LEU A 76 -6.59 5.60 17.93
C LEU A 76 -7.31 6.49 16.89
N GLU A 77 -7.20 7.83 16.97
CA GLU A 77 -7.94 8.70 16.04
C GLU A 77 -7.52 8.51 14.59
N PHE A 78 -6.20 8.49 14.30
CA PHE A 78 -5.71 8.19 12.96
C PHE A 78 -5.95 6.71 12.57
N GLY A 79 -6.01 5.80 13.53
CA GLY A 79 -6.20 4.37 13.31
C GLY A 79 -7.49 4.04 12.54
N GLN A 80 -8.56 4.78 12.75
CA GLN A 80 -9.80 4.59 11.99
C GLN A 80 -9.62 4.96 10.52
N ARG A 81 -8.92 6.07 10.24
CA ARG A 81 -8.67 6.52 8.86
C ARG A 81 -7.73 5.55 8.14
N VAL A 82 -6.64 5.11 8.78
CA VAL A 82 -5.73 4.08 8.24
C VAL A 82 -6.48 2.78 7.96
N LYS A 83 -7.32 2.32 8.88
CA LYS A 83 -8.14 1.12 8.70
C LYS A 83 -9.06 1.22 7.48
N MET A 84 -9.77 2.34 7.31
CA MET A 84 -10.67 2.55 6.18
C MET A 84 -9.89 2.55 4.85
N LEU A 85 -8.77 3.26 4.80
CA LEU A 85 -7.91 3.34 3.62
C LEU A 85 -7.26 1.99 3.28
N ALA A 86 -6.76 1.26 4.26
CA ALA A 86 -6.19 -0.07 4.06
C ALA A 86 -7.24 -1.03 3.47
N LYS A 87 -8.46 -1.03 4.01
CA LYS A 87 -9.58 -1.82 3.47
C LYS A 87 -9.96 -1.42 2.05
N GLU A 88 -9.95 -0.12 1.73
CA GLU A 88 -10.16 0.39 0.37
C GLU A 88 -9.06 -0.10 -0.57
N GLY A 89 -7.79 0.01 -0.16
CA GLY A 89 -6.63 -0.44 -0.92
C GLY A 89 -6.68 -1.93 -1.24
N VAL A 90 -7.04 -2.77 -0.26
CA VAL A 90 -7.23 -4.22 -0.47
C VAL A 90 -8.30 -4.49 -1.52
N LYS A 91 -9.46 -3.83 -1.46
CA LYS A 91 -10.53 -3.99 -2.46
C LYS A 91 -10.07 -3.58 -3.85
N LYS A 92 -9.35 -2.46 -3.99
CA LYS A 92 -8.83 -2.01 -5.29
C LYS A 92 -7.78 -2.97 -5.84
N ARG A 93 -6.92 -3.51 -5.00
CA ARG A 93 -5.93 -4.52 -5.39
C ARG A 93 -6.63 -5.82 -5.85
N ALA A 94 -7.66 -6.29 -5.14
CA ALA A 94 -8.44 -7.45 -5.54
C ALA A 94 -9.13 -7.23 -6.90
N THR A 95 -9.71 -6.05 -7.12
CA THR A 95 -10.28 -5.68 -8.42
C THR A 95 -9.20 -5.65 -9.51
N GLN A 96 -8.02 -5.10 -9.24
CA GLN A 96 -6.92 -5.12 -10.20
C GLN A 96 -6.48 -6.56 -10.53
N SER A 97 -6.32 -7.42 -9.52
CA SER A 97 -5.95 -8.82 -9.69
C SER A 97 -6.98 -9.59 -10.52
N SER A 98 -8.28 -9.30 -10.37
CA SER A 98 -9.33 -9.93 -11.17
C SER A 98 -9.26 -9.60 -12.68
N LEU A 99 -8.53 -8.53 -13.03
CA LEU A 99 -8.30 -8.11 -14.42
C LEU A 99 -6.99 -8.67 -15.00
N GLU A 100 -6.21 -9.44 -14.24
CA GLU A 100 -4.89 -9.97 -14.65
C GLU A 100 -4.98 -11.46 -14.88
N GLU A 101 -4.83 -11.90 -16.15
CA GLU A 101 -4.92 -13.32 -16.55
C GLU A 101 -3.92 -14.24 -15.82
N THR A 102 -2.80 -13.69 -15.34
CA THR A 102 -1.78 -14.42 -14.58
C THR A 102 -2.06 -14.46 -13.08
N SER A 103 -3.10 -13.77 -12.63
CA SER A 103 -3.49 -13.73 -11.23
C SER A 103 -4.32 -14.95 -10.84
N PHE A 104 -4.15 -15.41 -9.60
CA PHE A 104 -5.00 -16.45 -9.01
C PHE A 104 -6.47 -16.01 -8.90
N ASP A 105 -6.69 -14.71 -8.72
CA ASP A 105 -8.02 -14.09 -8.56
C ASP A 105 -8.63 -13.66 -9.91
N PHE A 106 -8.06 -14.11 -11.02
CA PHE A 106 -8.54 -13.75 -12.35
C PHE A 106 -10.00 -14.13 -12.57
N ALA A 107 -10.78 -13.16 -13.01
CA ALA A 107 -12.18 -13.33 -13.34
C ALA A 107 -12.42 -12.97 -14.82
N PRO A 108 -12.58 -13.96 -15.73
CA PRO A 108 -12.75 -13.71 -17.18
C PRO A 108 -13.90 -12.77 -17.50
N GLU A 109 -14.98 -12.81 -16.74
CA GLU A 109 -16.13 -11.91 -16.85
C GLU A 109 -15.75 -10.45 -16.63
N SER A 110 -14.79 -10.17 -15.75
CA SER A 110 -14.30 -8.81 -15.50
C SER A 110 -13.63 -8.16 -16.70
N ILE A 111 -13.06 -8.97 -17.60
CA ILE A 111 -12.50 -8.50 -18.88
C ILE A 111 -13.59 -8.43 -19.95
N ARG A 112 -14.48 -9.42 -20.01
CA ARG A 112 -15.55 -9.50 -21.02
C ARG A 112 -16.47 -8.28 -20.97
N ASP A 113 -16.70 -7.74 -19.77
CA ASP A 113 -17.55 -6.57 -19.55
C ASP A 113 -16.88 -5.25 -19.96
N GLN A 114 -15.62 -5.28 -20.40
CA GLN A 114 -14.94 -4.07 -20.86
C GLN A 114 -15.16 -3.86 -22.36
N PRO A 115 -15.59 -2.66 -22.78
CA PRO A 115 -15.93 -2.37 -24.17
C PRO A 115 -14.72 -2.44 -25.13
N SER A 116 -13.50 -2.20 -24.62
CA SER A 116 -12.27 -2.26 -25.41
C SER A 116 -11.03 -2.56 -24.58
N ILE A 117 -9.94 -2.98 -25.24
CA ILE A 117 -8.62 -3.17 -24.60
C ILE A 117 -8.09 -1.84 -24.06
N SER A 118 -8.35 -0.73 -24.72
CA SER A 118 -7.91 0.60 -24.26
C SER A 118 -8.58 0.99 -22.96
N GLU A 119 -9.87 0.71 -22.81
CA GLU A 119 -10.60 0.97 -21.57
C GLU A 119 -10.17 0.04 -20.44
N LEU A 120 -9.86 -1.22 -20.75
CA LEU A 120 -9.29 -2.14 -19.78
C LEU A 120 -7.94 -1.64 -19.24
N LYS A 121 -7.05 -1.18 -20.13
CA LYS A 121 -5.77 -0.59 -19.74
C LYS A 121 -5.97 0.64 -18.86
N TYR A 122 -6.81 1.56 -19.30
CA TYR A 122 -7.11 2.77 -18.53
C TYR A 122 -7.70 2.46 -17.16
N LYS A 123 -8.61 1.49 -17.05
CA LYS A 123 -9.14 1.02 -15.76
C LYS A 123 -8.05 0.47 -14.84
N LYS A 124 -7.10 -0.31 -15.36
CA LYS A 124 -5.95 -0.81 -14.59
C LYS A 124 -5.06 0.34 -14.09
N GLU A 125 -4.83 1.35 -14.92
CA GLU A 125 -4.05 2.54 -14.54
C GLU A 125 -4.74 3.36 -13.46
N LEU A 126 -6.06 3.57 -13.55
CA LEU A 126 -6.83 4.23 -12.50
C LEU A 126 -6.78 3.48 -11.18
N LEU A 127 -6.89 2.15 -11.19
CA LEU A 127 -6.76 1.32 -9.98
C LEU A 127 -5.35 1.42 -9.38
N SER A 128 -4.31 1.41 -10.22
CA SER A 128 -2.93 1.59 -9.78
C SER A 128 -2.72 2.97 -9.14
N ALA A 129 -3.24 4.02 -9.77
CA ALA A 129 -3.19 5.38 -9.24
C ALA A 129 -3.88 5.49 -7.88
N ASP A 130 -5.08 4.93 -7.74
CA ASP A 130 -5.81 4.90 -6.46
C ASP A 130 -5.02 4.18 -5.36
N ILE A 131 -4.39 3.05 -5.67
CA ILE A 131 -3.58 2.28 -4.72
C ILE A 131 -2.36 3.10 -4.25
N ILE A 132 -1.68 3.77 -5.17
CA ILE A 132 -0.53 4.64 -4.85
C ILE A 132 -0.97 5.80 -3.93
N ILE A 133 -2.08 6.46 -4.26
CA ILE A 133 -2.61 7.57 -3.46
C ILE A 133 -2.99 7.09 -2.06
N ILE A 134 -3.70 5.96 -1.96
CA ILE A 134 -4.09 5.38 -0.67
C ILE A 134 -2.84 5.07 0.17
N GLN A 135 -1.82 4.46 -0.44
CA GLN A 135 -0.58 4.13 0.24
C GLN A 135 0.17 5.37 0.73
N ALA A 136 0.23 6.43 -0.09
CA ALA A 136 0.84 7.70 0.28
C ALA A 136 0.12 8.34 1.48
N ILE A 137 -1.22 8.40 1.46
CA ILE A 137 -2.00 8.93 2.59
C ILE A 137 -1.77 8.11 3.86
N ILE A 138 -1.74 6.77 3.75
CA ILE A 138 -1.46 5.90 4.89
C ILE A 138 -0.06 6.20 5.47
N ASN A 139 0.95 6.37 4.62
CA ASN A 139 2.30 6.68 5.06
C ASN A 139 2.35 7.98 5.87
N GLU A 140 1.75 9.07 5.34
CA GLU A 140 1.72 10.35 6.04
C GLU A 140 0.98 10.27 7.38
N LEU A 141 -0.19 9.63 7.43
CA LEU A 141 -0.92 9.41 8.68
C LEU A 141 -0.09 8.65 9.72
N ILE A 142 0.69 7.67 9.28
CA ILE A 142 1.56 6.89 10.15
C ILE A 142 2.75 7.73 10.59
N PHE A 143 3.40 8.49 9.70
CA PHE A 143 4.48 9.41 10.07
C PHE A 143 4.03 10.43 11.12
N ASP A 144 2.84 11.01 10.93
CA ASP A 144 2.25 11.95 11.90
C ASP A 144 2.02 11.29 13.25
N SER A 145 1.52 10.06 13.26
CA SER A 145 1.23 9.33 14.50
C SER A 145 2.47 8.99 15.33
N TYR A 146 3.63 8.95 14.70
CA TYR A 146 4.93 8.75 15.34
C TYR A 146 5.73 10.05 15.49
N GLU A 147 5.13 11.19 15.13
CA GLU A 147 5.79 12.50 15.16
C GLU A 147 7.12 12.53 14.40
N ILE A 148 7.16 11.82 13.26
CA ILE A 148 8.38 11.74 12.44
C ILE A 148 8.64 13.08 11.77
N SER A 149 9.86 13.63 12.00
CA SER A 149 10.27 14.91 11.40
C SER A 149 10.38 14.83 9.87
N GLU A 150 10.19 15.97 9.19
CA GLU A 150 10.30 16.08 7.73
C GLU A 150 11.66 15.60 7.21
N GLU A 151 12.76 15.90 7.91
CA GLU A 151 14.09 15.42 7.56
C GLU A 151 14.16 13.87 7.57
N THR A 152 13.56 13.25 8.58
CA THR A 152 13.53 11.79 8.69
C THR A 152 12.60 11.18 7.63
N ARG A 153 11.45 11.81 7.33
CA ARG A 153 10.56 11.38 6.24
C ARG A 153 11.31 11.39 4.91
N SER A 154 12.00 12.48 4.58
CA SER A 154 12.79 12.60 3.36
C SER A 154 13.81 11.46 3.24
N ARG A 155 14.54 11.16 4.33
CA ARG A 155 15.50 10.04 4.34
C ARG A 155 14.85 8.69 4.11
N ILE A 156 13.66 8.45 4.70
CA ILE A 156 12.90 7.20 4.50
C ILE A 156 12.45 7.08 3.03
N TYR A 157 12.08 8.20 2.40
CA TYR A 157 11.70 8.21 0.98
C TYR A 157 12.89 8.03 0.03
N GLU A 158 14.07 8.55 0.38
CA GLU A 158 15.31 8.43 -0.42
C GLU A 158 15.92 7.02 -0.39
N ASP A 159 15.74 6.29 0.71
CA ASP A 159 16.30 4.94 0.91
C ASP A 159 15.53 3.85 0.13
N GLU A 160 14.41 4.20 -0.50
CA GLU A 160 13.66 3.25 -1.31
C GLU A 160 14.17 3.15 -2.75
N ASN A 161 14.53 1.93 -3.14
CA ASN A 161 14.80 1.59 -4.54
C ASN A 161 13.51 1.71 -5.38
N PRO A 162 13.41 2.66 -6.33
CA PRO A 162 12.22 2.85 -7.18
C PRO A 162 11.86 1.59 -8.00
N ALA A 163 12.76 0.62 -8.12
CA ALA A 163 12.52 -0.64 -8.81
C ALA A 163 11.48 -1.56 -8.14
N GLN A 164 10.95 -1.21 -6.96
CA GLN A 164 9.98 -2.03 -6.23
C GLN A 164 8.51 -1.83 -6.62
N PHE A 165 8.21 -0.95 -7.58
CA PHE A 165 6.90 -0.90 -8.22
C PHE A 165 6.90 -1.64 -9.57
N PRO A 166 6.84 -2.99 -9.58
CA PRO A 166 7.20 -3.79 -10.76
C PRO A 166 6.22 -3.73 -11.93
N HIS A 167 5.18 -2.91 -11.89
CA HIS A 167 4.12 -2.94 -12.91
C HIS A 167 3.77 -1.59 -13.52
N ILE A 168 4.58 -0.56 -13.33
CA ILE A 168 4.36 0.73 -13.97
C ILE A 168 5.19 0.80 -15.25
N SER A 169 4.68 0.22 -16.32
CA SER A 169 5.33 0.24 -17.63
C SER A 169 5.22 1.58 -18.36
N ASN A 170 4.42 2.52 -17.87
CA ASN A 170 4.23 3.83 -18.50
C ASN A 170 3.96 4.93 -17.45
N VAL A 171 5.03 5.43 -16.83
CA VAL A 171 4.98 6.45 -15.78
C VAL A 171 4.25 7.74 -16.22
N GLY A 172 4.30 8.07 -17.51
CA GLY A 172 3.65 9.28 -18.06
C GLY A 172 2.12 9.21 -18.02
N GLU A 173 1.53 8.08 -18.43
CA GLU A 173 0.08 7.84 -18.40
C GLU A 173 -0.43 7.72 -16.97
N LEU A 174 0.28 6.98 -16.12
CA LEU A 174 -0.04 6.84 -14.71
C LEU A 174 -0.02 8.17 -13.97
N LYS A 175 0.88 9.10 -14.33
CA LYS A 175 0.91 10.44 -13.75
C LYS A 175 -0.39 11.19 -13.97
N THR A 176 -0.89 11.22 -15.20
CA THR A 176 -2.15 11.92 -15.54
C THR A 176 -3.31 11.30 -14.77
N ALA A 177 -3.44 9.98 -14.76
CA ALA A 177 -4.47 9.27 -14.01
C ALA A 177 -4.38 9.56 -12.49
N THR A 178 -3.16 9.65 -11.94
CA THR A 178 -2.95 9.97 -10.52
C THR A 178 -3.37 11.42 -10.22
N GLU A 179 -3.00 12.38 -11.06
CA GLU A 179 -3.41 13.79 -10.91
C GLU A 179 -4.93 13.95 -10.97
N ASP A 180 -5.60 13.25 -11.87
CA ASP A 180 -7.05 13.29 -12.02
C ASP A 180 -7.74 12.68 -10.78
N ARG A 181 -7.26 11.55 -10.27
CA ARG A 181 -7.77 10.95 -9.04
C ARG A 181 -7.53 11.79 -7.79
N LEU A 182 -6.37 12.43 -7.68
CA LEU A 182 -6.11 13.37 -6.60
C LEU A 182 -7.07 14.54 -6.63
N ARG A 183 -7.33 15.14 -7.81
CA ARG A 183 -8.31 16.22 -7.96
C ARG A 183 -9.72 15.78 -7.56
N GLU A 184 -10.15 14.59 -7.97
CA GLU A 184 -11.44 14.02 -7.60
C GLU A 184 -11.57 13.87 -6.08
N ARG A 185 -10.54 13.36 -5.39
CA ARG A 185 -10.52 13.22 -3.93
C ARG A 185 -10.57 14.55 -3.19
N ILE A 186 -9.97 15.60 -3.73
CA ILE A 186 -10.10 16.97 -3.20
C ILE A 186 -11.54 17.46 -3.36
N GLN A 187 -12.11 17.33 -4.56
CA GLN A 187 -13.48 17.78 -4.84
C GLN A 187 -14.50 17.07 -3.93
N THR A 188 -14.28 15.80 -3.63
CA THR A 188 -15.12 15.00 -2.73
C THR A 188 -14.77 15.18 -1.24
N LYS A 189 -13.86 16.13 -0.90
CA LYS A 189 -13.38 16.40 0.47
C LYS A 189 -12.76 15.19 1.17
N GLN A 190 -12.25 14.24 0.42
CA GLN A 190 -11.51 13.09 0.96
C GLN A 190 -10.03 13.42 1.21
N LEU A 191 -9.57 14.55 0.64
CA LEU A 191 -8.21 15.05 0.76
C LEU A 191 -8.25 16.56 1.00
N SER A 192 -7.41 17.09 1.89
CA SER A 192 -7.21 18.52 2.02
C SER A 192 -6.32 19.06 0.91
N SER A 193 -6.36 20.38 0.66
CA SER A 193 -5.48 21.02 -0.33
C SER A 193 -3.99 20.91 0.06
N GLU A 194 -3.69 20.88 1.35
CA GLU A 194 -2.34 20.73 1.87
C GLU A 194 -1.80 19.31 1.66
N GLU A 195 -2.58 18.28 2.03
CA GLU A 195 -2.28 16.88 1.74
C GLU A 195 -2.05 16.66 0.23
N TYR A 196 -2.84 17.34 -0.63
CA TYR A 196 -2.67 17.28 -2.07
C TYR A 196 -1.32 17.82 -2.54
N GLN A 197 -0.87 18.98 -2.03
CA GLN A 197 0.41 19.57 -2.43
C GLN A 197 1.58 18.69 -2.00
N THR A 198 1.51 18.13 -0.80
CA THR A 198 2.51 17.18 -0.28
C THR A 198 2.60 15.94 -1.19
N LEU A 199 1.46 15.30 -1.47
CA LEU A 199 1.43 14.12 -2.33
C LEU A 199 1.87 14.40 -3.77
N LEU A 200 1.57 15.58 -4.32
CA LEU A 200 2.09 15.99 -5.64
C LEU A 200 3.62 16.19 -5.62
N SER A 201 4.17 16.70 -4.53
CA SER A 201 5.61 16.85 -4.37
C SER A 201 6.29 15.48 -4.37
N ASP A 202 5.77 14.54 -3.58
CA ASP A 202 6.27 13.18 -3.49
C ASP A 202 6.20 12.44 -4.84
N LEU A 203 5.09 12.60 -5.57
CA LEU A 203 4.95 12.02 -6.91
C LEU A 203 5.90 12.66 -7.94
N ARG A 204 6.35 13.91 -7.73
CA ARG A 204 7.37 14.55 -8.58
C ARG A 204 8.76 13.97 -8.35
N GLY A 205 9.10 13.59 -7.11
CA GLY A 205 10.34 12.89 -6.80
C GLY A 205 10.52 11.57 -7.56
N PHE A 206 9.44 10.89 -7.93
CA PHE A 206 9.47 9.72 -8.82
C PHE A 206 9.91 10.02 -10.26
N LYS A 207 9.91 11.30 -10.68
CA LYS A 207 10.21 11.69 -12.07
C LYS A 207 11.68 11.97 -12.34
N GLU A 208 12.41 12.40 -11.32
CA GLU A 208 13.79 12.88 -11.50
C GLU A 208 14.83 11.76 -11.40
N GLN A 209 14.38 10.54 -11.05
CA GLN A 209 15.27 9.36 -10.92
C GLN A 209 15.20 8.37 -12.09
N ASN A 210 14.46 8.67 -13.14
CA ASN A 210 14.42 7.93 -14.41
C ASN A 210 14.81 8.84 -15.58
#